data_c69d9369b4a661f758eb4f47cf6a35f7
#
_entry.id   c69d9369b4a661f758eb4f47cf6a35f7
#
_cell.length_a   1.000
_cell.length_b   1.000
_cell.length_c   1.000
_cell.angle_alpha   90.00
_cell.angle_beta   90.00
_cell.angle_gamma   90.00
#
_symmetry.space_group_name_H-M   'P 1'
#
loop_
_entity.id
_entity.type
_entity.pdbx_description
1 polymer ?
#
loop_
_entity_poly.entity_id
_entity_poly.type
_entity_poly.pdbx_seq_one_letter_code
_entity_poly.pdbx_strand_id
1 'polypeptide(L)'
;MASIRFDQAQRWYPGADVPAVPGISLDIEDGEFMVLVGPSGCGKSTTLRMLAGLEDVNSGNIYIGDRDVTMMPPKDRDIAMVFQNYALYPHMSVRENMAFALKMAKVPGEEQDKRVAEAARILGLEEFLDRKPKALSGGQRQRVAMGRAIVRAPQVFCMDEPLSNLDAKLRVQMRAEITKLQKSLQTTTVYVTHDQIEAMTMGHRIAIMKTGQLQQVGTPLEVYERPANLFVAGFIGTPPMNLVPATLTGGKIVASGFELPWAGTGDGRKVIVGIRPENIREASRGGETAKITAKVDFVEPLGHEVIVHGRIGDDILVAKLDPHRAPEMGSDISLEIELGALHIFDAATEQRLTA
;
A
#
# COMPACT_ATOMS: atom_id res chain seq x y z
N MET A 1 -5.22 -1.52 -23.99
CA MET A 1 -4.62 -1.56 -22.66
C MET A 1 -3.86 -2.86 -22.56
N ALA A 2 -3.04 -3.09 -21.60
CA ALA A 2 -2.18 -4.27 -21.60
C ALA A 2 -1.93 -4.77 -20.16
N SER A 3 -1.89 -6.09 -19.99
CA SER A 3 -1.40 -6.74 -18.78
C SER A 3 0.10 -6.49 -18.56
N ILE A 4 0.59 -6.71 -17.36
CA ILE A 4 2.01 -6.61 -17.04
C ILE A 4 2.42 -7.92 -16.37
N ARG A 5 3.58 -8.46 -16.77
CA ARG A 5 4.18 -9.61 -16.11
C ARG A 5 5.65 -9.36 -15.83
N PHE A 6 6.00 -9.46 -14.56
CA PHE A 6 7.37 -9.61 -14.12
C PHE A 6 7.66 -11.10 -13.99
N ASP A 7 8.71 -11.58 -14.62
CA ASP A 7 9.13 -12.96 -14.58
C ASP A 7 10.56 -13.05 -14.03
N GLN A 8 10.68 -13.29 -12.72
CA GLN A 8 11.94 -13.33 -11.99
C GLN A 8 12.83 -12.11 -12.25
N ALA A 9 12.23 -10.93 -12.47
CA ALA A 9 12.96 -9.71 -12.80
C ALA A 9 13.81 -9.24 -11.61
N GLN A 10 15.11 -9.11 -11.83
CA GLN A 10 16.11 -8.80 -10.81
C GLN A 10 16.78 -7.46 -11.08
N ARG A 11 17.06 -6.71 -9.99
CA ARG A 11 17.94 -5.55 -10.03
C ARG A 11 19.03 -5.62 -8.99
N TRP A 12 20.27 -5.53 -9.45
CA TRP A 12 21.47 -5.46 -8.63
C TRP A 12 22.26 -4.21 -8.98
N TYR A 13 22.53 -3.38 -8.00
CA TYR A 13 23.36 -2.18 -8.21
C TYR A 13 24.85 -2.51 -8.07
N PRO A 14 25.72 -1.94 -8.89
CA PRO A 14 27.17 -2.13 -8.77
C PRO A 14 27.66 -1.73 -7.38
N GLY A 15 28.44 -2.63 -6.76
CA GLY A 15 29.01 -2.41 -5.41
C GLY A 15 28.04 -2.69 -4.24
N ALA A 16 26.84 -3.12 -4.50
CA ALA A 16 25.94 -3.57 -3.43
C ALA A 16 26.21 -5.06 -3.08
N ASP A 17 26.13 -5.41 -1.80
CA ASP A 17 26.30 -6.81 -1.34
C ASP A 17 25.10 -7.69 -1.64
N VAL A 18 23.91 -7.08 -1.76
CA VAL A 18 22.64 -7.76 -2.03
C VAL A 18 21.85 -7.04 -3.12
N PRO A 19 21.05 -7.78 -3.92
CA PRO A 19 20.20 -7.14 -4.93
C PRO A 19 19.11 -6.27 -4.28
N ALA A 20 18.82 -5.13 -4.90
CA ALA A 20 17.70 -4.28 -4.49
C ALA A 20 16.34 -4.96 -4.75
N VAL A 21 16.28 -5.80 -5.80
CA VAL A 21 15.16 -6.69 -6.13
C VAL A 21 15.78 -8.03 -6.51
N PRO A 22 15.70 -9.08 -5.67
CA PRO A 22 16.39 -10.34 -5.88
C PRO A 22 15.75 -11.27 -6.93
N GLY A 23 14.57 -10.91 -7.42
CA GLY A 23 13.80 -11.64 -8.42
C GLY A 23 12.31 -11.53 -8.09
N ILE A 24 11.62 -10.62 -8.78
CA ILE A 24 10.18 -10.42 -8.58
C ILE A 24 9.41 -11.14 -9.68
N SER A 25 8.39 -11.92 -9.27
CA SER A 25 7.37 -12.49 -10.15
C SER A 25 6.02 -11.93 -9.75
N LEU A 26 5.38 -11.20 -10.66
CA LEU A 26 4.11 -10.52 -10.41
C LEU A 26 3.34 -10.37 -11.71
N ASP A 27 2.13 -10.89 -11.72
CA ASP A 27 1.17 -10.68 -12.82
C ASP A 27 0.16 -9.61 -12.44
N ILE A 28 -0.07 -8.66 -13.35
CA ILE A 28 -1.03 -7.56 -13.22
C ILE A 28 -1.94 -7.63 -14.45
N GLU A 29 -3.23 -7.74 -14.20
CA GLU A 29 -4.23 -7.90 -15.24
C GLU A 29 -4.44 -6.61 -16.05
N ASP A 30 -4.97 -6.74 -17.26
CA ASP A 30 -5.35 -5.57 -18.07
C ASP A 30 -6.42 -4.72 -17.35
N GLY A 31 -6.19 -3.41 -17.28
CA GLY A 31 -7.06 -2.47 -16.55
C GLY A 31 -6.97 -2.53 -15.03
N GLU A 32 -6.09 -3.35 -14.47
CA GLU A 32 -5.92 -3.46 -13.02
C GLU A 32 -5.21 -2.23 -12.43
N PHE A 33 -5.62 -1.85 -11.21
CA PHE A 33 -4.89 -0.92 -10.35
C PHE A 33 -4.11 -1.71 -9.30
N MET A 34 -2.83 -1.96 -9.56
CA MET A 34 -1.91 -2.64 -8.64
C MET A 34 -1.16 -1.65 -7.77
N VAL A 35 -1.21 -1.81 -6.46
CA VAL A 35 -0.45 -0.98 -5.52
C VAL A 35 0.73 -1.76 -4.95
N LEU A 36 1.94 -1.24 -5.15
CA LEU A 36 3.15 -1.73 -4.48
C LEU A 36 3.33 -0.96 -3.17
N VAL A 37 3.29 -1.63 -2.04
CA VAL A 37 3.42 -1.02 -0.71
C VAL A 37 4.45 -1.75 0.14
N GLY A 38 5.07 -1.04 1.07
CA GLY A 38 6.10 -1.58 1.97
C GLY A 38 6.95 -0.49 2.59
N PRO A 39 7.85 -0.81 3.52
CA PRO A 39 8.76 0.13 4.16
C PRO A 39 9.63 0.89 3.16
N SER A 40 10.20 2.02 3.59
CA SER A 40 11.18 2.76 2.79
C SER A 40 12.38 1.86 2.45
N GLY A 41 12.87 1.95 1.21
CA GLY A 41 14.02 1.16 0.75
C GLY A 41 13.74 -0.31 0.42
N CYS A 42 12.48 -0.79 0.46
CA CYS A 42 12.17 -2.20 0.16
C CYS A 42 12.06 -2.54 -1.34
N GLY A 43 12.49 -1.68 -2.26
CA GLY A 43 12.55 -1.98 -3.69
C GLY A 43 11.35 -1.57 -4.55
N LYS A 44 10.30 -0.95 -4.00
CA LYS A 44 9.08 -0.53 -4.75
C LYS A 44 9.37 0.36 -5.96
N SER A 45 10.02 1.52 -5.71
CA SER A 45 10.36 2.47 -6.78
C SER A 45 11.35 1.85 -7.77
N THR A 46 12.27 0.99 -7.32
CA THR A 46 13.17 0.22 -8.21
C THR A 46 12.36 -0.69 -9.13
N THR A 47 11.39 -1.44 -8.60
CA THR A 47 10.50 -2.32 -9.39
C THR A 47 9.69 -1.50 -10.40
N LEU A 48 9.13 -0.37 -9.99
CA LEU A 48 8.39 0.53 -10.89
C LEU A 48 9.30 1.10 -11.98
N ARG A 49 10.54 1.48 -11.65
CA ARG A 49 11.50 2.03 -12.61
C ARG A 49 12.04 0.98 -13.56
N MET A 50 12.17 -0.30 -13.14
CA MET A 50 12.45 -1.41 -14.06
C MET A 50 11.33 -1.56 -15.09
N LEU A 51 10.05 -1.50 -14.68
CA LEU A 51 8.92 -1.51 -15.60
C LEU A 51 8.98 -0.33 -16.58
N ALA A 52 9.31 0.85 -16.05
CA ALA A 52 9.43 2.08 -16.85
C ALA A 52 10.66 2.10 -17.78
N GLY A 53 11.62 1.17 -17.63
CA GLY A 53 12.88 1.15 -18.36
C GLY A 53 13.85 2.24 -17.92
N LEU A 54 13.66 2.78 -16.72
CA LEU A 54 14.54 3.76 -16.09
C LEU A 54 15.61 3.12 -15.21
N GLU A 55 15.45 1.84 -14.92
CA GLU A 55 16.43 0.97 -14.26
C GLU A 55 16.59 -0.30 -15.09
N ASP A 56 17.82 -0.78 -15.20
CA ASP A 56 18.14 -1.99 -15.94
C ASP A 56 17.63 -3.22 -15.18
N VAL A 57 17.26 -4.26 -15.93
CA VAL A 57 16.98 -5.60 -15.41
C VAL A 57 18.23 -6.45 -15.61
N ASN A 58 18.80 -6.98 -14.51
CA ASN A 58 20.04 -7.78 -14.57
C ASN A 58 19.76 -9.23 -14.97
N SER A 59 18.60 -9.77 -14.58
CA SER A 59 18.12 -11.09 -15.01
C SER A 59 16.60 -11.16 -14.95
N GLY A 60 15.99 -12.16 -15.56
CA GLY A 60 14.54 -12.27 -15.72
C GLY A 60 14.01 -11.31 -16.77
N ASN A 61 12.69 -11.25 -16.91
CA ASN A 61 12.03 -10.51 -17.97
C ASN A 61 10.85 -9.67 -17.47
N ILE A 62 10.50 -8.63 -18.22
CA ILE A 62 9.30 -7.82 -18.00
C ILE A 62 8.53 -7.74 -19.32
N TYR A 63 7.22 -8.03 -19.24
CA TYR A 63 6.32 -8.00 -20.38
C TYR A 63 5.22 -6.96 -20.17
N ILE A 64 4.83 -6.29 -21.27
CA ILE A 64 3.62 -5.45 -21.37
C ILE A 64 2.78 -6.04 -22.49
N GLY A 65 1.61 -6.62 -22.15
CA GLY A 65 0.90 -7.53 -23.02
C GLY A 65 1.80 -8.71 -23.42
N ASP A 66 1.87 -9.01 -24.71
CA ASP A 66 2.72 -10.07 -25.24
C ASP A 66 4.16 -9.61 -25.58
N ARG A 67 4.49 -8.32 -25.35
CA ARG A 67 5.79 -7.76 -25.71
C ARG A 67 6.77 -7.87 -24.56
N ASP A 68 7.92 -8.48 -24.81
CA ASP A 68 9.07 -8.36 -23.94
C ASP A 68 9.66 -6.95 -24.02
N VAL A 69 9.59 -6.21 -22.91
CA VAL A 69 10.08 -4.84 -22.80
C VAL A 69 11.37 -4.72 -22.01
N THR A 70 11.95 -5.85 -21.58
CA THR A 70 13.11 -5.91 -20.67
C THR A 70 14.24 -4.99 -21.09
N MET A 71 14.66 -5.08 -22.34
CA MET A 71 15.77 -4.28 -22.90
C MET A 71 15.30 -3.05 -23.71
N MET A 72 13.99 -2.79 -23.74
CA MET A 72 13.45 -1.65 -24.48
C MET A 72 13.69 -0.33 -23.74
N PRO A 73 14.09 0.74 -24.41
CA PRO A 73 14.21 2.05 -23.79
C PRO A 73 12.83 2.62 -23.40
N PRO A 74 12.75 3.52 -22.40
CA PRO A 74 11.46 4.03 -21.88
C PRO A 74 10.51 4.60 -22.94
N LYS A 75 11.05 5.26 -23.96
CA LYS A 75 10.26 5.88 -25.04
C LYS A 75 9.46 4.90 -25.88
N ASP A 76 9.89 3.62 -25.93
CA ASP A 76 9.33 2.58 -26.79
C ASP A 76 8.41 1.61 -26.02
N ARG A 77 8.27 1.78 -24.69
CA ARG A 77 7.45 0.91 -23.83
C ARG A 77 5.96 1.26 -23.78
N ASP A 78 5.55 2.38 -24.36
CA ASP A 78 4.18 2.91 -24.33
C ASP A 78 3.60 3.05 -22.91
N ILE A 79 4.41 3.64 -22.03
CA ILE A 79 4.06 3.92 -20.64
C ILE A 79 4.06 5.42 -20.37
N ALA A 80 3.32 5.85 -19.36
CA ALA A 80 3.45 7.19 -18.79
C ALA A 80 3.79 7.10 -17.30
N MET A 81 4.71 7.96 -16.85
CA MET A 81 5.16 7.98 -15.47
C MET A 81 4.84 9.32 -14.80
N VAL A 82 4.27 9.24 -13.59
CA VAL A 82 4.09 10.36 -12.67
C VAL A 82 5.11 10.21 -11.55
N PHE A 83 6.00 11.19 -11.43
CA PHE A 83 7.07 11.19 -10.44
C PHE A 83 6.65 11.86 -9.14
N GLN A 84 7.27 11.48 -8.04
CA GLN A 84 7.06 12.04 -6.71
C GLN A 84 7.21 13.57 -6.65
N ASN A 85 8.15 14.15 -7.41
CA ASN A 85 8.40 15.59 -7.48
C ASN A 85 7.65 16.29 -8.63
N TYR A 86 6.66 15.61 -9.24
CA TYR A 86 5.85 16.05 -10.39
C TYR A 86 6.63 16.26 -11.68
N ALA A 87 7.93 16.52 -11.64
CA ALA A 87 8.84 16.76 -12.77
C ALA A 87 8.30 17.76 -13.83
N LEU A 88 7.62 18.84 -13.37
CA LEU A 88 7.09 19.87 -14.26
C LEU A 88 8.20 20.77 -14.79
N TYR A 89 8.08 21.19 -16.05
CA TYR A 89 8.96 22.19 -16.65
C TYR A 89 8.58 23.59 -16.12
N PRO A 90 9.42 24.23 -15.27
CA PRO A 90 9.02 25.44 -14.55
C PRO A 90 8.84 26.68 -15.43
N HIS A 91 9.46 26.69 -16.61
CA HIS A 91 9.41 27.79 -17.58
C HIS A 91 8.19 27.69 -18.51
N MET A 92 7.56 26.52 -18.63
CA MET A 92 6.39 26.24 -19.46
C MET A 92 5.11 26.50 -18.71
N SER A 93 4.04 26.92 -19.42
CA SER A 93 2.67 26.96 -18.90
C SER A 93 2.12 25.56 -18.64
N VAL A 94 0.95 25.44 -18.00
CA VAL A 94 0.22 24.16 -17.83
C VAL A 94 -0.05 23.53 -19.20
N ARG A 95 -0.60 24.28 -20.13
CA ARG A 95 -0.85 23.84 -21.51
C ARG A 95 0.40 23.29 -22.16
N GLU A 96 1.50 24.03 -22.12
CA GLU A 96 2.78 23.61 -22.71
C GLU A 96 3.36 22.38 -22.02
N ASN A 97 3.26 22.28 -20.69
CA ASN A 97 3.66 21.08 -19.94
C ASN A 97 2.90 19.84 -20.40
N MET A 98 1.57 19.95 -20.57
CA MET A 98 0.74 18.84 -21.04
C MET A 98 1.02 18.49 -22.50
N ALA A 99 1.13 19.48 -23.39
CA ALA A 99 1.37 19.28 -24.81
C ALA A 99 2.78 18.78 -25.15
N PHE A 100 3.76 18.93 -24.25
CA PHE A 100 5.19 18.69 -24.55
C PHE A 100 5.45 17.30 -25.15
N ALA A 101 4.91 16.25 -24.56
CA ALA A 101 5.11 14.88 -25.07
C ALA A 101 4.50 14.68 -26.45
N LEU A 102 3.33 15.25 -26.71
CA LEU A 102 2.66 15.21 -28.02
C LEU A 102 3.46 15.96 -29.08
N LYS A 103 4.03 17.11 -28.70
CA LYS A 103 4.90 17.89 -29.58
C LYS A 103 6.16 17.12 -29.98
N MET A 104 6.80 16.43 -29.01
CA MET A 104 7.97 15.58 -29.29
C MET A 104 7.61 14.39 -30.20
N ALA A 105 6.40 13.84 -30.06
CA ALA A 105 5.87 12.80 -30.93
C ALA A 105 5.36 13.31 -32.29
N LYS A 106 5.52 14.63 -32.58
CA LYS A 106 5.08 15.29 -33.82
C LYS A 106 3.58 15.11 -34.10
N VAL A 107 2.75 15.02 -33.08
CA VAL A 107 1.28 15.00 -33.22
C VAL A 107 0.85 16.35 -33.83
N PRO A 108 -0.14 16.40 -34.75
CA PRO A 108 -0.66 17.65 -35.31
C PRO A 108 -1.18 18.61 -34.24
N GLY A 109 -0.99 19.93 -34.40
CA GLY A 109 -1.34 20.95 -33.40
C GLY A 109 -2.81 20.91 -32.98
N GLU A 110 -3.73 20.76 -33.91
CA GLU A 110 -5.17 20.63 -33.64
C GLU A 110 -5.48 19.43 -32.71
N GLU A 111 -4.85 18.27 -32.95
CA GLU A 111 -5.00 17.10 -32.10
C GLU A 111 -4.32 17.29 -30.72
N GLN A 112 -3.19 18.00 -30.64
CA GLN A 112 -2.58 18.39 -29.37
C GLN A 112 -3.54 19.23 -28.53
N ASP A 113 -4.13 20.27 -29.13
CA ASP A 113 -5.06 21.16 -28.43
C ASP A 113 -6.31 20.41 -27.96
N LYS A 114 -6.85 19.53 -28.78
CA LYS A 114 -7.99 18.66 -28.43
C LYS A 114 -7.68 17.79 -27.22
N ARG A 115 -6.56 17.04 -27.22
CA ARG A 115 -6.17 16.14 -26.12
C ARG A 115 -5.85 16.92 -24.84
N VAL A 116 -5.20 18.07 -24.96
CA VAL A 116 -4.92 18.94 -23.80
C VAL A 116 -6.21 19.50 -23.20
N ALA A 117 -7.16 19.96 -24.03
CA ALA A 117 -8.44 20.46 -23.55
C ALA A 117 -9.26 19.36 -22.85
N GLU A 118 -9.29 18.14 -23.41
CA GLU A 118 -9.96 17.01 -22.79
C GLU A 118 -9.34 16.62 -21.44
N ALA A 119 -8.02 16.49 -21.38
CA ALA A 119 -7.32 16.19 -20.13
C ALA A 119 -7.48 17.32 -19.10
N ALA A 120 -7.48 18.58 -19.52
CA ALA A 120 -7.72 19.72 -18.63
C ALA A 120 -9.14 19.66 -18.05
N ARG A 121 -10.14 19.34 -18.86
CA ARG A 121 -11.55 19.18 -18.43
C ARG A 121 -11.69 18.04 -17.41
N ILE A 122 -11.09 16.88 -17.67
CA ILE A 122 -11.12 15.73 -16.76
C ILE A 122 -10.51 16.08 -15.38
N LEU A 123 -9.46 16.91 -15.38
CA LEU A 123 -8.69 17.26 -14.19
C LEU A 123 -9.10 18.61 -13.55
N GLY A 124 -10.07 19.32 -14.11
CA GLY A 124 -10.48 20.65 -13.64
C GLY A 124 -9.33 21.67 -13.70
N LEU A 125 -8.62 21.70 -14.83
CA LEU A 125 -7.46 22.57 -15.06
C LEU A 125 -7.70 23.66 -16.11
N GLU A 126 -8.92 23.81 -16.64
CA GLU A 126 -9.23 24.73 -17.74
C GLU A 126 -8.79 26.17 -17.43
N GLU A 127 -9.12 26.66 -16.23
CA GLU A 127 -8.79 28.03 -15.80
C GLU A 127 -7.30 28.23 -15.51
N PHE A 128 -6.50 27.17 -15.49
CA PHE A 128 -5.08 27.21 -15.11
C PHE A 128 -4.13 27.01 -16.29
N LEU A 129 -4.67 26.74 -17.51
CA LEU A 129 -3.89 26.33 -18.69
C LEU A 129 -2.74 27.29 -19.04
N ASP A 130 -2.93 28.58 -18.83
CA ASP A 130 -1.92 29.60 -19.17
C ASP A 130 -1.01 29.97 -17.99
N ARG A 131 -1.23 29.40 -16.80
CA ARG A 131 -0.39 29.61 -15.62
C ARG A 131 0.87 28.77 -15.69
N LYS A 132 1.94 29.26 -15.02
CA LYS A 132 3.18 28.49 -14.81
C LYS A 132 3.14 27.74 -13.48
N PRO A 133 3.92 26.63 -13.34
CA PRO A 133 3.92 25.79 -12.12
C PRO A 133 4.12 26.54 -10.81
N LYS A 134 4.89 27.63 -10.79
CA LYS A 134 5.11 28.46 -9.60
C LYS A 134 3.85 29.16 -9.07
N ALA A 135 2.84 29.35 -9.93
CA ALA A 135 1.56 29.98 -9.58
C ALA A 135 0.46 28.96 -9.23
N LEU A 136 0.82 27.68 -9.02
CA LEU A 136 -0.10 26.60 -8.74
C LEU A 136 0.07 26.07 -7.31
N SER A 137 -1.02 25.60 -6.70
CA SER A 137 -0.99 24.84 -5.46
C SER A 137 -0.34 23.43 -5.67
N GLY A 138 -0.01 22.72 -4.59
CA GLY A 138 0.53 21.36 -4.66
C GLY A 138 -0.38 20.41 -5.45
N GLY A 139 -1.68 20.39 -5.15
CA GLY A 139 -2.65 19.56 -5.86
C GLY A 139 -2.85 19.95 -7.33
N GLN A 140 -2.80 21.24 -7.66
CA GLN A 140 -2.83 21.67 -9.05
C GLN A 140 -1.59 21.21 -9.80
N ARG A 141 -0.39 21.32 -9.22
CA ARG A 141 0.85 20.78 -9.83
C ARG A 141 0.75 19.29 -10.08
N GLN A 142 0.20 18.55 -9.13
CA GLN A 142 -0.01 17.12 -9.29
C GLN A 142 -0.98 16.80 -10.43
N ARG A 143 -2.14 17.48 -10.51
CA ARG A 143 -3.08 17.32 -11.61
C ARG A 143 -2.41 17.62 -12.97
N VAL A 144 -1.54 18.62 -13.04
CA VAL A 144 -0.76 18.91 -14.26
C VAL A 144 0.17 17.74 -14.61
N ALA A 145 0.85 17.14 -13.62
CA ALA A 145 1.69 15.96 -13.85
C ALA A 145 0.87 14.76 -14.35
N MET A 146 -0.34 14.56 -13.80
CA MET A 146 -1.29 13.55 -14.31
C MET A 146 -1.75 13.89 -15.74
N GLY A 147 -2.05 15.15 -16.04
CA GLY A 147 -2.43 15.61 -17.38
C GLY A 147 -1.37 15.30 -18.42
N ARG A 148 -0.09 15.52 -18.08
CA ARG A 148 1.03 15.12 -18.95
C ARG A 148 1.06 13.62 -19.27
N ALA A 149 0.61 12.79 -18.35
CA ALA A 149 0.54 11.34 -18.52
C ALA A 149 -0.69 10.96 -19.38
N ILE A 150 -1.85 11.55 -19.09
CA ILE A 150 -3.15 11.23 -19.73
C ILE A 150 -3.14 11.58 -21.21
N VAL A 151 -2.62 12.75 -21.61
CA VAL A 151 -2.63 13.21 -23.01
C VAL A 151 -1.94 12.23 -23.99
N ARG A 152 -1.08 11.35 -23.47
CA ARG A 152 -0.36 10.33 -24.24
C ARG A 152 -1.23 9.12 -24.54
N ALA A 153 -2.33 8.90 -23.79
CA ALA A 153 -3.16 7.71 -23.83
C ALA A 153 -2.30 6.41 -23.76
N PRO A 154 -1.46 6.23 -22.72
CA PRO A 154 -0.52 5.11 -22.64
C PRO A 154 -1.23 3.80 -22.34
N GLN A 155 -0.57 2.67 -22.64
CA GLN A 155 -1.07 1.34 -22.25
C GLN A 155 -0.95 1.10 -20.74
N VAL A 156 0.06 1.70 -20.08
CA VAL A 156 0.34 1.53 -18.65
C VAL A 156 0.65 2.88 -17.99
N PHE A 157 0.04 3.12 -16.83
CA PHE A 157 0.41 4.20 -15.92
C PHE A 157 1.35 3.70 -14.82
N CYS A 158 2.46 4.39 -14.63
CA CYS A 158 3.40 4.21 -13.52
C CYS A 158 3.36 5.43 -12.61
N MET A 159 3.06 5.26 -11.32
CA MET A 159 2.96 6.36 -10.35
C MET A 159 3.89 6.12 -9.16
N ASP A 160 4.97 6.91 -9.03
CA ASP A 160 5.98 6.80 -7.97
C ASP A 160 5.67 7.79 -6.85
N GLU A 161 5.01 7.35 -5.79
CA GLU A 161 4.60 8.12 -4.61
C GLU A 161 3.98 9.51 -4.91
N PRO A 162 2.98 9.60 -5.81
CA PRO A 162 2.52 10.90 -6.32
C PRO A 162 1.86 11.79 -5.26
N LEU A 163 1.40 11.24 -4.13
CA LEU A 163 0.69 11.98 -3.08
C LEU A 163 1.57 12.35 -1.87
N SER A 164 2.83 11.90 -1.83
CA SER A 164 3.70 12.05 -0.66
C SER A 164 3.97 13.51 -0.24
N ASN A 165 3.98 14.44 -1.20
CA ASN A 165 4.26 15.86 -0.98
C ASN A 165 3.00 16.72 -0.71
N LEU A 166 1.84 16.10 -0.46
CA LEU A 166 0.59 16.79 -0.20
C LEU A 166 0.23 16.74 1.30
N ASP A 167 -0.45 17.78 1.77
CA ASP A 167 -1.08 17.78 3.09
C ASP A 167 -2.19 16.72 3.21
N ALA A 168 -2.56 16.37 4.44
CA ALA A 168 -3.51 15.27 4.70
C ALA A 168 -4.89 15.49 4.03
N LYS A 169 -5.44 16.72 4.07
CA LYS A 169 -6.74 17.03 3.47
C LYS A 169 -6.72 16.88 1.96
N LEU A 170 -5.70 17.42 1.32
CA LEU A 170 -5.53 17.37 -0.12
C LEU A 170 -5.23 15.94 -0.59
N ARG A 171 -4.50 15.15 0.20
CA ARG A 171 -4.22 13.74 -0.08
C ARG A 171 -5.52 12.91 -0.14
N VAL A 172 -6.45 13.11 0.80
CA VAL A 172 -7.76 12.44 0.77
C VAL A 172 -8.54 12.77 -0.52
N GLN A 173 -8.58 14.04 -0.90
CA GLN A 173 -9.25 14.48 -2.12
C GLN A 173 -8.60 13.86 -3.37
N MET A 174 -7.28 13.93 -3.47
CA MET A 174 -6.54 13.44 -4.62
C MET A 174 -6.62 11.92 -4.79
N ARG A 175 -6.68 11.13 -3.70
CA ARG A 175 -6.95 9.68 -3.78
C ARG A 175 -8.25 9.39 -4.50
N ALA A 176 -9.33 10.08 -4.11
CA ALA A 176 -10.64 9.92 -4.76
C ALA A 176 -10.59 10.30 -6.25
N GLU A 177 -9.87 11.35 -6.61
CA GLU A 177 -9.71 11.80 -7.99
C GLU A 177 -8.93 10.79 -8.83
N ILE A 178 -7.80 10.27 -8.33
CA ILE A 178 -6.99 9.26 -9.03
C ILE A 178 -7.80 7.98 -9.24
N THR A 179 -8.55 7.52 -8.23
CA THR A 179 -9.39 6.33 -8.35
C THR A 179 -10.50 6.51 -9.40
N LYS A 180 -11.17 7.69 -9.40
CA LYS A 180 -12.19 8.01 -10.43
C LYS A 180 -11.58 8.07 -11.83
N LEU A 181 -10.41 8.68 -11.95
CA LEU A 181 -9.68 8.80 -13.21
C LEU A 181 -9.33 7.43 -13.77
N GLN A 182 -8.73 6.56 -12.97
CA GLN A 182 -8.36 5.21 -13.41
C GLN A 182 -9.61 4.41 -13.86
N LYS A 183 -10.71 4.50 -13.10
CA LYS A 183 -11.99 3.88 -13.50
C LYS A 183 -12.53 4.40 -14.83
N SER A 184 -12.33 5.68 -15.14
CA SER A 184 -12.78 6.26 -16.40
C SER A 184 -11.90 5.90 -17.59
N LEU A 185 -10.58 5.76 -17.36
CA LEU A 185 -9.60 5.44 -18.38
C LEU A 185 -9.41 3.93 -18.56
N GLN A 186 -9.72 3.14 -17.52
CA GLN A 186 -9.50 1.68 -17.46
C GLN A 186 -8.05 1.25 -17.77
N THR A 187 -7.09 2.17 -17.70
CA THR A 187 -5.69 1.90 -18.01
C THR A 187 -5.02 1.14 -16.87
N THR A 188 -4.27 0.11 -17.21
CA THR A 188 -3.45 -0.66 -16.24
C THR A 188 -2.52 0.27 -15.49
N THR A 189 -2.57 0.24 -14.17
CA THR A 189 -1.86 1.20 -13.32
C THR A 189 -1.01 0.49 -12.28
N VAL A 190 0.26 0.86 -12.18
CA VAL A 190 1.15 0.45 -11.09
C VAL A 190 1.46 1.68 -10.25
N TYR A 191 1.03 1.63 -8.99
CA TYR A 191 1.11 2.72 -8.04
C TYR A 191 2.03 2.35 -6.88
N VAL A 192 3.03 3.16 -6.59
CA VAL A 192 3.94 2.97 -5.45
C VAL A 192 3.55 3.93 -4.34
N THR A 193 3.45 3.40 -3.13
CA THR A 193 3.23 4.19 -1.92
C THR A 193 3.89 3.55 -0.69
N HIS A 194 4.12 4.35 0.35
CA HIS A 194 4.40 3.88 1.69
C HIS A 194 3.19 4.08 2.63
N ASP A 195 2.11 4.70 2.15
CA ASP A 195 0.88 4.95 2.90
C ASP A 195 -0.07 3.76 2.75
N GLN A 196 -0.36 3.09 3.88
CA GLN A 196 -1.24 1.93 3.91
C GLN A 196 -2.68 2.29 3.55
N ILE A 197 -3.14 3.52 3.90
CA ILE A 197 -4.51 3.95 3.59
C ILE A 197 -4.66 4.12 2.08
N GLU A 198 -3.64 4.63 1.39
CA GLU A 198 -3.64 4.69 -0.08
C GLU A 198 -3.76 3.29 -0.68
N ALA A 199 -2.92 2.34 -0.21
CA ALA A 199 -2.94 0.97 -0.69
C ALA A 199 -4.32 0.32 -0.47
N MET A 200 -4.88 0.43 0.73
CA MET A 200 -6.16 -0.18 1.09
C MET A 200 -7.37 0.41 0.37
N THR A 201 -7.30 1.70 -0.05
CA THR A 201 -8.46 2.41 -0.60
C THR A 201 -8.47 2.56 -2.12
N MET A 202 -7.31 2.42 -2.77
CA MET A 202 -7.18 2.68 -4.21
C MET A 202 -6.94 1.41 -5.03
N GLY A 203 -6.20 0.43 -4.49
CA GLY A 203 -5.80 -0.77 -5.22
C GLY A 203 -6.94 -1.75 -5.45
N HIS A 204 -7.00 -2.35 -6.65
CA HIS A 204 -7.74 -3.59 -6.86
C HIS A 204 -7.02 -4.74 -6.15
N ARG A 205 -5.70 -4.82 -6.30
CA ARG A 205 -4.81 -5.67 -5.52
C ARG A 205 -3.64 -4.86 -4.97
N ILE A 206 -3.09 -5.38 -3.87
CA ILE A 206 -1.92 -4.83 -3.18
C ILE A 206 -0.80 -5.87 -3.24
N ALA A 207 0.39 -5.46 -3.61
CA ALA A 207 1.61 -6.24 -3.53
C ALA A 207 2.47 -5.68 -2.39
N ILE A 208 2.60 -6.42 -1.30
CA ILE A 208 3.39 -6.04 -0.13
C ILE A 208 4.82 -6.49 -0.32
N MET A 209 5.76 -5.57 -0.18
CA MET A 209 7.18 -5.81 -0.38
C MET A 209 8.00 -5.61 0.90
N LYS A 210 8.96 -6.49 1.13
CA LYS A 210 9.99 -6.40 2.18
C LYS A 210 11.34 -6.76 1.58
N THR A 211 12.35 -5.90 1.69
CA THR A 211 13.73 -6.15 1.21
C THR A 211 13.79 -6.73 -0.21
N GLY A 212 13.08 -6.10 -1.15
CA GLY A 212 13.05 -6.50 -2.57
C GLY A 212 12.14 -7.68 -2.91
N GLN A 213 11.55 -8.35 -1.92
CA GLN A 213 10.74 -9.56 -2.09
C GLN A 213 9.26 -9.29 -1.87
N LEU A 214 8.41 -9.95 -2.65
CA LEU A 214 6.98 -9.99 -2.41
C LEU A 214 6.69 -10.86 -1.18
N GLN A 215 5.91 -10.31 -0.26
CA GLN A 215 5.45 -11.02 0.94
C GLN A 215 4.04 -11.57 0.76
N GLN A 216 3.18 -10.78 0.12
CA GLN A 216 1.81 -11.17 -0.21
C GLN A 216 1.27 -10.30 -1.34
N VAL A 217 0.44 -10.89 -2.20
CA VAL A 217 -0.37 -10.20 -3.20
C VAL A 217 -1.82 -10.64 -3.01
N GLY A 218 -2.74 -9.70 -2.96
CA GLY A 218 -4.17 -9.99 -2.79
C GLY A 218 -5.01 -8.71 -2.81
N THR A 219 -6.32 -8.84 -2.72
CA THR A 219 -7.20 -7.70 -2.52
C THR A 219 -6.92 -7.04 -1.16
N PRO A 220 -7.23 -5.74 -0.98
CA PRO A 220 -7.05 -5.07 0.31
C PRO A 220 -7.65 -5.85 1.49
N LEU A 221 -8.87 -6.36 1.33
CA LEU A 221 -9.56 -7.11 2.37
C LEU A 221 -8.87 -8.44 2.69
N GLU A 222 -8.48 -9.21 1.67
CA GLU A 222 -7.74 -10.48 1.86
C GLU A 222 -6.44 -10.29 2.61
N VAL A 223 -5.68 -9.25 2.26
CA VAL A 223 -4.40 -8.94 2.90
C VAL A 223 -4.60 -8.55 4.37
N TYR A 224 -5.67 -7.81 4.67
CA TYR A 224 -6.01 -7.40 6.03
C TYR A 224 -6.51 -8.57 6.88
N GLU A 225 -7.47 -9.35 6.37
CA GLU A 225 -8.11 -10.44 7.09
C GLU A 225 -7.27 -11.72 7.13
N ARG A 226 -6.41 -11.93 6.13
CA ARG A 226 -5.63 -13.16 5.97
C ARG A 226 -4.16 -12.87 5.68
N PRO A 227 -3.45 -12.16 6.59
CA PRO A 227 -2.02 -11.91 6.41
C PRO A 227 -1.26 -13.24 6.31
N ALA A 228 -0.40 -13.36 5.31
CA ALA A 228 0.33 -14.59 5.04
C ALA A 228 1.43 -14.88 6.08
N ASN A 229 2.00 -13.84 6.68
CA ASN A 229 3.09 -13.96 7.64
C ASN A 229 3.06 -12.82 8.68
N LEU A 230 3.95 -12.91 9.67
CA LEU A 230 4.08 -11.92 10.75
C LEU A 230 4.37 -10.52 10.23
N PHE A 231 5.20 -10.41 9.19
CA PHE A 231 5.51 -9.09 8.61
C PHE A 231 4.27 -8.41 8.06
N VAL A 232 3.47 -9.10 7.26
CA VAL A 232 2.22 -8.55 6.69
C VAL A 232 1.24 -8.19 7.78
N ALA A 233 1.09 -9.06 8.79
CA ALA A 233 0.21 -8.85 9.93
C ALA A 233 0.55 -7.58 10.72
N GLY A 234 1.83 -7.37 11.00
CA GLY A 234 2.31 -6.18 11.72
C GLY A 234 2.46 -4.93 10.84
N PHE A 235 2.59 -5.10 9.51
CA PHE A 235 2.71 -3.96 8.60
C PHE A 235 1.36 -3.36 8.23
N ILE A 236 0.31 -4.15 8.04
CA ILE A 236 -1.01 -3.67 7.61
C ILE A 236 -1.94 -3.46 8.80
N GLY A 237 -2.43 -2.23 8.93
CA GLY A 237 -3.35 -1.77 9.98
C GLY A 237 -2.75 -0.66 10.84
N THR A 238 -3.61 0.22 11.35
CA THR A 238 -3.25 1.33 12.26
C THR A 238 -4.26 1.41 13.39
N PRO A 239 -3.85 1.09 14.63
CA PRO A 239 -2.56 0.52 15.04
C PRO A 239 -2.27 -0.85 14.39
N PRO A 240 -1.00 -1.32 14.41
CA PRO A 240 -0.66 -2.64 13.91
C PRO A 240 -1.30 -3.77 14.73
N MET A 241 -1.34 -4.98 14.17
CA MET A 241 -1.79 -6.17 14.88
C MET A 241 -0.93 -6.44 16.11
N ASN A 242 -1.56 -6.73 17.24
CA ASN A 242 -0.85 -7.24 18.42
C ASN A 242 -0.27 -8.61 18.10
N LEU A 243 1.00 -8.82 18.36
CA LEU A 243 1.71 -10.08 18.10
C LEU A 243 2.30 -10.59 19.41
N VAL A 244 1.65 -11.59 20.02
CA VAL A 244 1.98 -12.09 21.35
C VAL A 244 2.58 -13.50 21.25
N PRO A 245 3.79 -13.73 21.79
CA PRO A 245 4.39 -15.04 21.88
C PRO A 245 3.55 -15.99 22.75
N ALA A 246 3.32 -17.23 22.28
CA ALA A 246 2.56 -18.21 22.99
C ALA A 246 3.05 -19.65 22.68
N THR A 247 2.54 -20.62 23.42
CA THR A 247 2.78 -22.04 23.20
C THR A 247 1.44 -22.77 23.11
N LEU A 248 1.31 -23.71 22.18
CA LEU A 248 0.18 -24.61 22.10
C LEU A 248 0.37 -25.73 23.12
N THR A 249 -0.56 -25.90 24.05
CA THR A 249 -0.48 -26.92 25.11
C THR A 249 -1.88 -27.39 25.52
N GLY A 250 -2.13 -28.69 25.42
CA GLY A 250 -3.38 -29.30 25.92
C GLY A 250 -4.66 -28.73 25.31
N GLY A 251 -4.65 -28.43 23.99
CA GLY A 251 -5.82 -27.82 23.32
C GLY A 251 -6.04 -26.34 23.65
N LYS A 252 -4.99 -25.66 24.14
CA LYS A 252 -4.99 -24.23 24.45
C LYS A 252 -3.81 -23.52 23.83
N ILE A 253 -3.97 -22.24 23.60
CA ILE A 253 -2.90 -21.27 23.35
C ILE A 253 -2.57 -20.65 24.72
N VAL A 254 -1.34 -20.83 25.21
CA VAL A 254 -0.87 -20.30 26.48
C VAL A 254 0.14 -19.19 26.22
N ALA A 255 -0.22 -17.96 26.61
CA ALA A 255 0.62 -16.77 26.52
C ALA A 255 0.95 -16.24 27.94
N SER A 256 1.85 -15.25 28.03
CA SER A 256 2.13 -14.58 29.29
C SER A 256 0.88 -13.79 29.73
N GLY A 257 0.19 -14.29 30.77
CA GLY A 257 -0.96 -13.60 31.37
C GLY A 257 -2.35 -13.93 30.80
N PHE A 258 -2.47 -14.80 29.77
CA PHE A 258 -3.77 -15.29 29.32
C PHE A 258 -3.69 -16.67 28.65
N GLU A 259 -4.83 -17.37 28.66
CA GLU A 259 -5.03 -18.62 27.92
C GLU A 259 -6.23 -18.49 27.00
N LEU A 260 -6.12 -19.02 25.78
CA LEU A 260 -7.21 -19.07 24.80
C LEU A 260 -7.47 -20.52 24.37
N PRO A 261 -8.73 -20.92 24.08
CA PRO A 261 -9.02 -22.24 23.53
C PRO A 261 -8.41 -22.39 22.13
N TRP A 262 -7.92 -23.59 21.81
CA TRP A 262 -7.35 -23.95 20.50
C TRP A 262 -7.89 -25.30 20.03
N ALA A 263 -8.53 -25.32 18.86
CA ALA A 263 -9.07 -26.53 18.28
C ALA A 263 -8.10 -27.29 17.37
N GLY A 264 -6.94 -26.68 17.04
CA GLY A 264 -5.93 -27.26 16.14
C GLY A 264 -4.98 -28.22 16.86
N THR A 265 -4.10 -28.88 16.09
CA THR A 265 -3.04 -29.78 16.57
C THR A 265 -1.73 -29.02 16.83
N GLY A 266 -0.76 -29.65 17.47
CA GLY A 266 0.62 -29.09 17.61
C GLY A 266 1.03 -28.82 19.05
N ASP A 267 0.74 -29.73 19.98
CA ASP A 267 1.14 -29.61 21.39
C ASP A 267 2.67 -29.39 21.53
N GLY A 268 3.06 -28.43 22.37
CA GLY A 268 4.45 -28.00 22.54
C GLY A 268 4.98 -27.03 21.47
N ARG A 269 4.20 -26.68 20.44
CA ARG A 269 4.63 -25.77 19.37
C ARG A 269 4.64 -24.32 19.85
N LYS A 270 5.74 -23.60 19.58
CA LYS A 270 5.81 -22.15 19.79
C LYS A 270 5.12 -21.43 18.64
N VAL A 271 4.25 -20.50 19.00
CA VAL A 271 3.46 -19.72 18.05
C VAL A 271 3.47 -18.24 18.42
N ILE A 272 3.07 -17.39 17.49
CA ILE A 272 2.73 -15.98 17.75
C ILE A 272 1.23 -15.83 17.51
N VAL A 273 0.52 -15.30 18.50
CA VAL A 273 -0.90 -14.99 18.39
C VAL A 273 -1.05 -13.56 17.89
N GLY A 274 -1.73 -13.40 16.77
CA GLY A 274 -2.10 -12.11 16.21
C GLY A 274 -3.51 -11.71 16.60
N ILE A 275 -3.67 -10.52 17.16
CA ILE A 275 -4.97 -9.97 17.56
C ILE A 275 -5.06 -8.53 17.06
N ARG A 276 -6.04 -8.23 16.21
CA ARG A 276 -6.27 -6.87 15.76
C ARG A 276 -6.80 -6.00 16.90
N PRO A 277 -6.36 -4.72 17.05
CA PRO A 277 -6.82 -3.82 18.10
C PRO A 277 -8.34 -3.65 18.18
N GLU A 278 -9.04 -3.66 17.06
CA GLU A 278 -10.50 -3.56 16.97
C GLU A 278 -11.24 -4.84 17.39
N ASN A 279 -10.56 -5.99 17.44
CA ASN A 279 -11.10 -7.26 17.94
C ASN A 279 -10.88 -7.46 19.45
N ILE A 280 -10.36 -6.44 20.10
CA ILE A 280 -10.25 -6.34 21.55
C ILE A 280 -11.22 -5.26 22.01
N ARG A 281 -12.17 -5.62 22.86
CA ARG A 281 -13.19 -4.71 23.37
C ARG A 281 -13.33 -4.80 24.89
N GLU A 282 -13.95 -3.81 25.50
CA GLU A 282 -14.29 -3.88 26.92
C GLU A 282 -15.23 -5.06 27.18
N ALA A 283 -15.02 -5.79 28.27
CA ALA A 283 -15.79 -6.98 28.59
C ALA A 283 -17.30 -6.66 28.71
N SER A 284 -18.08 -7.30 27.88
CA SER A 284 -19.54 -7.23 27.86
C SER A 284 -20.11 -8.62 28.12
N ARG A 285 -21.43 -8.72 28.38
CA ARG A 285 -22.06 -10.01 28.59
C ARG A 285 -22.52 -10.62 27.26
N GLY A 286 -21.80 -11.67 26.80
CA GLY A 286 -22.21 -12.55 25.70
C GLY A 286 -21.25 -12.63 24.51
N GLY A 287 -21.10 -13.83 23.94
CA GLY A 287 -20.29 -14.18 22.77
C GLY A 287 -19.20 -15.23 23.10
N GLU A 288 -18.65 -15.86 22.05
CA GLU A 288 -17.42 -16.69 22.15
C GLU A 288 -16.19 -15.81 22.29
N THR A 289 -15.98 -15.30 23.49
CA THR A 289 -14.89 -14.37 23.82
C THR A 289 -14.04 -14.93 24.95
N ALA A 290 -12.78 -14.59 24.95
CA ALA A 290 -11.89 -14.83 26.10
C ALA A 290 -11.70 -13.52 26.86
N LYS A 291 -11.88 -13.58 28.18
CA LYS A 291 -11.65 -12.44 29.07
C LYS A 291 -10.21 -12.38 29.49
N ILE A 292 -9.65 -11.17 29.44
CA ILE A 292 -8.32 -10.87 29.91
C ILE A 292 -8.35 -9.61 30.77
N THR A 293 -7.43 -9.49 31.72
CA THR A 293 -7.25 -8.28 32.51
C THR A 293 -5.91 -7.64 32.14
N ALA A 294 -5.94 -6.39 31.78
CA ALA A 294 -4.76 -5.61 31.45
C ALA A 294 -4.60 -4.43 32.40
N LYS A 295 -3.37 -4.09 32.76
CA LYS A 295 -3.06 -2.84 33.44
C LYS A 295 -2.84 -1.75 32.41
N VAL A 296 -3.57 -0.65 32.50
CA VAL A 296 -3.50 0.46 31.56
C VAL A 296 -2.19 1.24 31.74
N ASP A 297 -1.30 1.16 30.76
CA ASP A 297 -0.03 1.91 30.74
C ASP A 297 -0.20 3.30 30.12
N PHE A 298 -0.94 3.39 29.01
CA PHE A 298 -1.11 4.64 28.27
C PHE A 298 -2.44 4.68 27.50
N VAL A 299 -3.01 5.89 27.31
CA VAL A 299 -4.28 6.12 26.65
C VAL A 299 -4.13 7.27 25.66
N GLU A 300 -4.50 7.05 24.38
CA GLU A 300 -4.47 8.03 23.30
C GLU A 300 -5.90 8.39 22.86
N PRO A 301 -6.45 9.54 23.30
CA PRO A 301 -7.77 9.96 22.84
C PRO A 301 -7.69 10.58 21.43
N LEU A 302 -8.36 9.96 20.45
CA LEU A 302 -8.42 10.45 19.07
C LEU A 302 -9.74 11.17 18.74
N GLY A 303 -10.61 11.35 19.75
CA GLY A 303 -11.91 12.01 19.60
C GLY A 303 -13.04 11.06 19.20
N HIS A 304 -12.90 10.27 18.16
CA HIS A 304 -13.88 9.27 17.71
C HIS A 304 -13.64 7.88 18.28
N GLU A 305 -12.44 7.58 18.73
CA GLU A 305 -12.04 6.36 19.42
C GLU A 305 -10.93 6.69 20.44
N VAL A 306 -10.68 5.77 21.35
CA VAL A 306 -9.52 5.83 22.23
C VAL A 306 -8.66 4.58 22.00
N ILE A 307 -7.33 4.79 21.87
CA ILE A 307 -6.36 3.70 21.80
C ILE A 307 -5.81 3.48 23.21
N VAL A 308 -5.97 2.27 23.72
CA VAL A 308 -5.52 1.87 25.05
C VAL A 308 -4.36 0.91 24.91
N HIS A 309 -3.22 1.23 25.53
CA HIS A 309 -2.07 0.37 25.65
C HIS A 309 -2.14 -0.29 27.03
N GLY A 310 -2.47 -1.57 27.07
CA GLY A 310 -2.61 -2.35 28.30
C GLY A 310 -1.49 -3.40 28.43
N ARG A 311 -0.91 -3.52 29.62
CA ARG A 311 0.08 -4.55 29.94
C ARG A 311 -0.58 -5.81 30.45
N ILE A 312 -0.19 -6.97 29.85
CA ILE A 312 -0.64 -8.30 30.25
C ILE A 312 0.59 -9.19 30.39
N GLY A 313 0.93 -9.59 31.61
CA GLY A 313 2.23 -10.23 31.87
C GLY A 313 3.36 -9.34 31.40
N ASP A 314 4.20 -9.86 30.49
CA ASP A 314 5.35 -9.13 29.92
C ASP A 314 5.00 -8.41 28.61
N ASP A 315 3.80 -8.61 28.06
CA ASP A 315 3.40 -8.11 26.75
C ASP A 315 2.52 -6.86 26.85
N ILE A 316 2.54 -6.03 25.80
CA ILE A 316 1.65 -4.88 25.64
C ILE A 316 0.61 -5.24 24.59
N LEU A 317 -0.67 -5.10 24.94
CA LEU A 317 -1.79 -5.17 23.99
C LEU A 317 -2.35 -3.79 23.73
N VAL A 318 -2.57 -3.50 22.47
CA VAL A 318 -3.24 -2.28 22.01
C VAL A 318 -4.69 -2.61 21.67
N ALA A 319 -5.63 -1.89 22.27
CA ALA A 319 -7.07 -2.04 22.02
C ALA A 319 -7.66 -0.71 21.52
N LYS A 320 -8.69 -0.81 20.67
CA LYS A 320 -9.54 0.33 20.27
C LYS A 320 -10.84 0.29 21.06
N LEU A 321 -11.10 1.32 21.84
CA LEU A 321 -12.28 1.40 22.70
C LEU A 321 -13.12 2.64 22.39
N ASP A 322 -14.35 2.66 22.90
CA ASP A 322 -15.25 3.81 22.86
C ASP A 322 -14.62 5.00 23.61
N PRO A 323 -14.56 6.21 23.02
CA PRO A 323 -13.95 7.39 23.64
C PRO A 323 -14.62 7.80 24.96
N HIS A 324 -15.91 7.48 25.15
CA HIS A 324 -16.65 7.78 26.38
C HIS A 324 -16.37 6.77 27.52
N ARG A 325 -15.60 5.72 27.25
CA ARG A 325 -15.21 4.67 28.19
C ARG A 325 -13.71 4.56 28.35
N ALA A 326 -13.01 5.68 28.17
CA ALA A 326 -11.57 5.72 28.34
C ALA A 326 -11.19 5.35 29.79
N PRO A 327 -10.34 4.31 30.01
CA PRO A 327 -9.91 3.94 31.34
C PRO A 327 -8.88 4.95 31.88
N GLU A 328 -8.74 5.00 33.21
CA GLU A 328 -7.66 5.77 33.82
C GLU A 328 -6.31 5.05 33.70
N MET A 329 -5.25 5.82 33.49
CA MET A 329 -3.89 5.27 33.50
C MET A 329 -3.57 4.63 34.86
N GLY A 330 -2.95 3.45 34.84
CA GLY A 330 -2.61 2.66 36.02
C GLY A 330 -3.76 1.84 36.59
N SER A 331 -4.99 1.99 36.07
CA SER A 331 -6.13 1.12 36.47
C SER A 331 -6.06 -0.24 35.76
N ASP A 332 -6.77 -1.21 36.33
CA ASP A 332 -6.99 -2.49 35.68
C ASP A 332 -8.26 -2.41 34.79
N ILE A 333 -8.16 -2.89 33.58
CA ILE A 333 -9.27 -2.98 32.64
C ILE A 333 -9.54 -4.43 32.27
N SER A 334 -10.84 -4.81 32.26
CA SER A 334 -11.30 -6.12 31.77
C SER A 334 -11.62 -6.03 30.28
N LEU A 335 -10.89 -6.77 29.48
CA LEU A 335 -11.01 -6.81 28.02
C LEU A 335 -11.52 -8.19 27.57
N GLU A 336 -12.17 -8.21 26.42
CA GLU A 336 -12.60 -9.45 25.73
C GLU A 336 -11.93 -9.52 24.37
N ILE A 337 -11.37 -10.69 24.03
CA ILE A 337 -10.80 -11.01 22.72
C ILE A 337 -11.82 -11.87 21.96
N GLU A 338 -12.11 -11.49 20.71
CA GLU A 338 -12.96 -12.25 19.81
C GLU A 338 -12.19 -13.46 19.26
N LEU A 339 -12.61 -14.69 19.66
CA LEU A 339 -11.88 -15.93 19.32
C LEU A 339 -11.87 -16.23 17.81
N GLY A 340 -12.95 -15.90 17.10
CA GLY A 340 -13.06 -16.11 15.65
C GLY A 340 -12.14 -15.19 14.80
N ALA A 341 -11.57 -14.14 15.43
CA ALA A 341 -10.71 -13.15 14.77
C ALA A 341 -9.22 -13.33 15.11
N LEU A 342 -8.85 -14.45 15.72
CA LEU A 342 -7.46 -14.76 16.03
C LEU A 342 -6.66 -15.16 14.78
N HIS A 343 -5.42 -14.72 14.73
CA HIS A 343 -4.42 -15.16 13.76
C HIS A 343 -3.31 -15.91 14.48
N ILE A 344 -2.96 -17.09 13.99
CA ILE A 344 -1.88 -17.88 14.58
C ILE A 344 -0.76 -18.01 13.55
N PHE A 345 0.46 -17.69 13.98
CA PHE A 345 1.65 -17.81 13.16
C PHE A 345 2.64 -18.76 13.83
N ASP A 346 3.36 -19.52 13.04
CA ASP A 346 4.47 -20.31 13.51
C ASP A 346 5.64 -19.41 13.92
N ALA A 347 6.16 -19.59 15.13
CA ALA A 347 7.21 -18.71 15.64
C ALA A 347 8.56 -18.87 14.91
N ALA A 348 8.81 -20.02 14.26
CA ALA A 348 10.09 -20.31 13.58
C ALA A 348 10.06 -19.88 12.11
N THR A 349 8.93 -20.11 11.42
CA THR A 349 8.79 -19.80 9.98
C THR A 349 8.14 -18.46 9.72
N GLU A 350 7.54 -17.84 10.75
CA GLU A 350 6.74 -16.62 10.67
C GLU A 350 5.48 -16.75 9.79
N GLN A 351 5.19 -17.92 9.24
CA GLN A 351 4.05 -18.16 8.36
C GLN A 351 2.76 -18.38 9.15
N ARG A 352 1.64 -17.93 8.57
CA ARG A 352 0.33 -18.17 9.15
C ARG A 352 0.02 -19.66 9.20
N LEU A 353 -0.46 -20.12 10.36
CA LEU A 353 -1.03 -21.45 10.50
C LEU A 353 -2.53 -21.38 10.17
N THR A 354 -2.98 -22.23 9.26
CA THR A 354 -4.41 -22.48 9.05
C THR A 354 -4.88 -23.46 10.12
N ALA A 355 -5.94 -23.12 10.81
CA ALA A 355 -6.60 -24.02 11.74
C ALA A 355 -7.30 -25.16 10.97
#